data_de9e69f8b0486693dff6acf85f8ef65e
#
_entry.id   de9e69f8b0486693dff6acf85f8ef65e
#
_cell.length_a   1.000
_cell.length_b   1.000
_cell.length_c   1.000
_cell.angle_alpha   90.00
_cell.angle_beta   90.00
_cell.angle_gamma   90.00
#
_symmetry.space_group_name_H-M   'P 1'
#
loop_
_entity.id
_entity.type
_entity.pdbx_description
1 polymer ?
#
loop_
_entity_poly.entity_id
_entity_poly.type
_entity_poly.pdbx_seq_one_letter_code
_entity_poly.pdbx_strand_id
1 'polypeptide(L)' 'MSDDLQPPDLDTWQRLFDDQAYWQNSPDAHYLDLQRIADDLLGQGAIDLEQWQLMRAKADDLHKQSPEVNVARELEDPEA' A
#
# COMPACT_ATOMS: atom_id res chain seq x y z
N MET A 1 -24.72 -12.32 7.69
CA MET A 1 -23.67 -11.51 7.43
C MET A 1 -22.51 -12.11 6.73
N SER A 2 -22.61 -12.05 5.47
CA SER A 2 -21.55 -12.61 4.64
C SER A 2 -20.38 -11.65 4.45
N ASP A 3 -20.49 -10.46 4.99
CA ASP A 3 -19.44 -9.48 4.79
C ASP A 3 -18.09 -9.96 5.31
N ASP A 4 -18.12 -10.66 6.43
CA ASP A 4 -16.88 -11.12 7.03
C ASP A 4 -16.17 -12.16 6.19
N LEU A 5 -16.92 -12.83 5.33
CA LEU A 5 -16.37 -13.92 4.55
C LEU A 5 -16.02 -13.51 3.13
N GLN A 6 -16.28 -12.26 2.80
CA GLN A 6 -15.99 -11.81 1.44
C GLN A 6 -14.50 -11.60 1.27
N PRO A 7 -13.98 -11.93 0.10
CA PRO A 7 -12.57 -11.64 -0.17
C PRO A 7 -12.36 -10.14 -0.27
N PRO A 8 -11.13 -9.69 -0.14
CA PRO A 8 -10.84 -8.27 -0.28
C PRO A 8 -11.28 -7.75 -1.65
N ASP A 9 -11.66 -6.48 -1.69
CA ASP A 9 -12.04 -5.86 -2.94
C ASP A 9 -11.32 -4.51 -3.03
N LEU A 10 -11.60 -3.80 -4.12
CA LEU A 10 -10.93 -2.54 -4.36
C LEU A 10 -11.20 -1.52 -3.25
N ASP A 11 -12.40 -1.54 -2.71
CA ASP A 11 -12.73 -0.65 -1.61
C ASP A 11 -11.88 -0.92 -0.38
N THR A 12 -11.63 -2.19 -0.10
CA THR A 12 -10.76 -2.57 1.02
C THR A 12 -9.36 -2.03 0.81
N TRP A 13 -8.84 -2.16 -0.40
CA TRP A 13 -7.53 -1.64 -0.71
C TRP A 13 -7.47 -0.13 -0.53
N GLN A 14 -8.52 0.55 -0.99
CA GLN A 14 -8.56 2.01 -0.91
C GLN A 14 -8.59 2.48 0.55
N ARG A 15 -9.34 1.80 1.38
CA ARG A 15 -9.41 2.13 2.80
C ARG A 15 -8.07 1.94 3.47
N LEU A 16 -7.40 0.86 3.14
CA LEU A 16 -6.08 0.61 3.69
C LEU A 16 -5.10 1.65 3.22
N PHE A 17 -5.18 2.02 1.94
CA PHE A 17 -4.31 3.02 1.37
C PHE A 17 -4.46 4.36 2.11
N ASP A 18 -5.68 4.69 2.51
CA ASP A 18 -5.98 5.96 3.19
C ASP A 18 -5.73 5.90 4.68
N ASP A 19 -5.34 4.76 5.21
CA ASP A 19 -5.13 4.60 6.65
C ASP A 19 -3.81 5.24 7.06
N GLN A 20 -3.86 6.49 7.40
CA GLN A 20 -2.66 7.26 7.72
C GLN A 20 -2.01 6.82 9.02
N ALA A 21 -2.80 6.40 9.98
CA ALA A 21 -2.24 5.96 11.25
C ALA A 21 -1.37 4.73 11.06
N TYR A 22 -1.85 3.77 10.28
CA TYR A 22 -1.09 2.56 10.00
C TYR A 22 0.18 2.90 9.23
N TRP A 23 0.03 3.74 8.23
CA TRP A 23 1.16 4.17 7.41
C TRP A 23 2.24 4.86 8.23
N GLN A 24 1.84 5.71 9.15
CA GLN A 24 2.80 6.44 9.98
C GLN A 24 3.49 5.55 10.99
N ASN A 25 2.75 4.60 11.54
CA ASN A 25 3.31 3.72 12.58
C ASN A 25 4.13 2.57 12.00
N SER A 26 3.70 2.04 10.88
CA SER A 26 4.34 0.86 10.30
C SER A 26 4.32 0.96 8.78
N PRO A 27 5.11 1.87 8.20
CA PRO A 27 5.06 2.07 6.76
C PRO A 27 5.42 0.82 5.96
N ASP A 28 6.35 0.02 6.47
CA ASP A 28 6.72 -1.21 5.75
C ASP A 28 5.58 -2.21 5.74
N ALA A 29 4.96 -2.42 6.90
CA ALA A 29 3.86 -3.36 6.98
C ALA A 29 2.68 -2.87 6.15
N HIS A 30 2.43 -1.58 6.16
CA HIS A 30 1.35 -0.99 5.39
C HIS A 30 1.58 -1.22 3.89
N TYR A 31 2.80 -1.02 3.45
CA TYR A 31 3.17 -1.23 2.06
C TYR A 31 2.97 -2.70 1.64
N LEU A 32 3.44 -3.62 2.49
CA LEU A 32 3.29 -5.03 2.20
C LEU A 32 1.84 -5.47 2.12
N ASP A 33 1.02 -4.94 3.02
CA ASP A 33 -0.41 -5.25 3.00
C ASP A 33 -1.07 -4.74 1.74
N LEU A 34 -0.70 -3.53 1.31
CA LEU A 34 -1.24 -2.99 0.07
C LEU A 34 -0.88 -3.87 -1.12
N GLN A 35 0.36 -4.34 -1.17
CA GLN A 35 0.78 -5.22 -2.25
C GLN A 35 0.03 -6.54 -2.22
N ARG A 36 -0.15 -7.10 -1.03
CA ARG A 36 -0.82 -8.38 -0.89
C ARG A 36 -2.26 -8.31 -1.37
N ILE A 37 -2.97 -7.25 -0.97
CA ILE A 37 -4.36 -7.09 -1.37
C ILE A 37 -4.44 -6.87 -2.88
N ALA A 38 -3.54 -6.08 -3.44
CA ALA A 38 -3.53 -5.86 -4.87
C ALA A 38 -3.30 -7.17 -5.63
N ASP A 39 -2.38 -8.00 -5.13
CA ASP A 39 -2.11 -9.29 -5.75
C ASP A 39 -3.33 -10.19 -5.68
N ASP A 40 -4.02 -10.19 -4.55
CA ASP A 40 -5.24 -10.99 -4.41
C ASP A 40 -6.32 -10.53 -5.38
N LEU A 41 -6.48 -9.22 -5.52
CA LEU A 41 -7.48 -8.68 -6.42
C LEU A 41 -7.17 -9.06 -7.86
N LEU A 42 -5.92 -9.01 -8.23
CA LEU A 42 -5.53 -9.42 -9.58
C LEU A 42 -5.78 -10.91 -9.79
N GLY A 43 -5.44 -11.72 -8.81
CA GLY A 43 -5.64 -13.16 -8.90
C GLY A 43 -7.10 -13.55 -9.01
N GLN A 44 -7.98 -12.78 -8.38
CA GLN A 44 -9.41 -13.05 -8.44
C GLN A 44 -10.05 -12.54 -9.72
N GLY A 45 -9.33 -11.73 -10.47
CA GLY A 45 -9.92 -11.10 -11.64
C GLY A 45 -10.76 -9.87 -11.31
N ALA A 46 -10.65 -9.36 -10.09
CA ALA A 46 -11.38 -8.15 -9.70
C ALA A 46 -10.79 -6.91 -10.35
N ILE A 47 -9.51 -6.94 -10.65
CA ILE A 47 -8.84 -5.85 -11.35
C ILE A 47 -8.01 -6.47 -12.48
N ASP A 48 -7.64 -5.66 -13.45
CA ASP A 48 -6.78 -6.14 -14.53
C ASP A 48 -5.33 -5.75 -14.23
N LEU A 49 -4.44 -6.18 -15.11
CA LEU A 49 -3.01 -5.94 -14.89
C LEU A 49 -2.69 -4.46 -14.87
N GLU A 50 -3.33 -3.70 -15.70
CA GLU A 50 -3.08 -2.26 -15.76
C GLU A 50 -3.46 -1.59 -14.45
N GLN A 51 -4.60 -1.96 -13.90
CA GLN A 51 -5.07 -1.43 -12.63
C GLN A 51 -4.10 -1.84 -11.51
N TRP A 52 -3.67 -3.11 -11.55
CA TRP A 52 -2.73 -3.62 -10.56
C TRP A 52 -1.43 -2.82 -10.57
N GLN A 53 -0.93 -2.51 -11.76
CA GLN A 53 0.30 -1.74 -11.87
C GLN A 53 0.13 -0.33 -11.30
N LEU A 54 -1.02 0.29 -11.54
CA LEU A 54 -1.30 1.61 -10.98
C LEU A 54 -1.34 1.55 -9.45
N MET A 55 -1.98 0.53 -8.92
CA MET A 55 -2.08 0.39 -7.47
C MET A 55 -0.71 0.17 -6.85
N ARG A 56 0.11 -0.63 -7.48
CA ARG A 56 1.48 -0.84 -7.00
C ARG A 56 2.28 0.45 -7.03
N ALA A 57 2.14 1.20 -8.10
CA ALA A 57 2.86 2.47 -8.22
C ALA A 57 2.44 3.44 -7.14
N LYS A 58 1.16 3.49 -6.84
CA LYS A 58 0.65 4.37 -5.79
C LYS A 58 1.18 3.95 -4.43
N ALA A 59 1.17 2.65 -4.16
CA ALA A 59 1.65 2.15 -2.88
C ALA A 59 3.14 2.42 -2.72
N ASP A 60 3.89 2.23 -3.78
CA ASP A 60 5.33 2.46 -3.77
C ASP A 60 5.62 3.93 -3.50
N ASP A 61 4.88 4.80 -4.16
CA ASP A 61 5.06 6.24 -3.99
C ASP A 61 4.74 6.67 -2.57
N LEU A 62 3.67 6.14 -2.01
CA LEU A 62 3.29 6.45 -0.65
C LEU A 62 4.35 5.97 0.34
N HIS A 63 4.90 4.80 0.09
CA HIS A 63 5.94 4.25 0.96
C HIS A 63 7.18 5.16 0.94
N LYS A 64 7.52 5.68 -0.20
CA LYS A 64 8.67 6.57 -0.32
C LYS A 64 8.47 7.87 0.43
N GLN A 65 7.23 8.26 0.65
CA GLN A 65 6.92 9.49 1.36
C GLN A 65 6.80 9.27 2.86
N SER A 66 6.95 8.03 3.33
CA SER A 66 6.78 7.76 4.75
C SER A 66 7.84 8.50 5.55
N PRO A 67 7.51 8.90 6.78
CA PRO A 67 8.47 9.63 7.61
C PRO A 67 9.74 8.83 7.84
N GLU A 68 9.61 7.52 7.98
CA GLU A 68 10.76 6.67 8.23
C GLU A 68 11.74 6.69 7.08
N VAL A 69 11.22 6.59 5.87
CA VAL A 69 12.06 6.60 4.68
C VAL A 69 12.73 7.96 4.50
N ASN A 70 11.97 9.02 4.72
CA ASN A 70 12.49 10.36 4.57
C ASN A 70 13.62 10.64 5.55
N VAL A 71 13.46 10.18 6.78
CA VAL A 71 14.49 10.39 7.79
C VAL A 71 15.78 9.66 7.39
N ALA A 72 15.63 8.43 6.92
CA ALA A 72 16.80 7.67 6.49
C ALA A 72 17.52 8.38 5.37
N ARG A 73 16.77 8.93 4.44
CA ARG A 73 17.38 9.63 3.31
C ARG A 73 18.17 10.84 3.77
N GLU A 74 17.63 11.58 4.71
CA GLU A 74 18.31 12.77 5.22
C GLU A 74 19.62 12.39 5.89
N LEU A 75 19.60 11.29 6.61
CA LEU A 75 20.80 10.87 7.31
C LEU A 75 21.88 10.39 6.35
N GLU A 76 21.47 9.91 5.20
CA GLU A 76 22.43 9.42 4.23
C GLU A 76 23.03 10.51 3.36
N ASP A 77 22.49 11.69 3.41
CA ASP A 77 22.94 12.77 2.56
C ASP A 77 23.96 13.63 3.29
N PRO A 78 25.24 13.36 3.11
CA PRO A 78 26.28 14.12 3.80
C PRO A 78 26.39 15.56 3.30
N GLU A 79 25.85 15.79 2.13
CA GLU A 79 25.91 17.13 1.57
C GLU A 79 24.92 18.06 2.23
N ALA A 80 23.90 17.48 2.77
CA ALA A 80 22.86 18.27 3.38
C ALA A 80 23.43 19.10 4.51
#